data_bca4707e604701e20ac4c3c81a3001a8
#
_entry.id   bca4707e604701e20ac4c3c81a3001a8
#
_cell.length_a   1.000
_cell.length_b   1.000
_cell.length_c   1.000
_cell.angle_alpha   90.00
_cell.angle_beta   90.00
_cell.angle_gamma   90.00
#
_symmetry.space_group_name_H-M   'P 1'
#
loop_
_entity.id
_entity.type
_entity.pdbx_description
1 polymer ?
#
loop_
_entity_poly.entity_id
_entity_poly.type
_entity_poly.pdbx_seq_one_letter_code
_entity_poly.pdbx_strand_id
1 'polypeptide(L)'
;MALLGITLLAGAAFVGGYLYRRGLDRRRYRFIQQFRLPPRVAQAVRERYPQLSEEQVQRVLGGLREYLLLCRAAGKRMVAMPSQVVDVAWHELILHTRLYQHVCRKGLGRFLHHTPAQAMRSPRQAQEGIQRAWKLACRREGIDPLNPTRLPLLFALDTELAIADGFRYALNCAQRQDGGAAVYCASHIGCSSGCASDSGSTFGSDGQDSRHGCGGDSGGD
;
A
#
# COMPACT_ATOMS: atom_id res chain seq x y z
N MET A 1 -1.14 -11.33 50.92
CA MET A 1 0.20 -10.78 50.55
C MET A 1 0.76 -11.38 49.28
N ALA A 2 0.72 -12.71 49.07
CA ALA A 2 1.26 -13.35 47.84
C ALA A 2 0.55 -12.92 46.53
N LEU A 3 -0.76 -12.82 46.53
CA LEU A 3 -1.53 -12.38 45.35
C LEU A 3 -1.16 -10.96 44.88
N LEU A 4 -0.95 -10.03 45.80
CA LEU A 4 -0.54 -8.65 45.48
C LEU A 4 0.86 -8.60 44.82
N GLY A 5 1.80 -9.45 45.28
CA GLY A 5 3.14 -9.56 44.70
C GLY A 5 3.11 -10.10 43.27
N ILE A 6 2.26 -11.11 43.02
CA ILE A 6 2.10 -11.71 41.66
C ILE A 6 1.51 -10.70 40.67
N THR A 7 0.51 -9.91 41.07
CA THR A 7 -0.09 -8.90 40.19
C THR A 7 0.89 -7.76 39.84
N LEU A 8 1.70 -7.33 40.78
CA LEU A 8 2.73 -6.31 40.54
C LEU A 8 3.81 -6.82 39.59
N LEU A 9 4.31 -8.05 39.75
CA LEU A 9 5.27 -8.66 38.84
C LEU A 9 4.72 -8.84 37.43
N ALA A 10 3.47 -9.30 37.30
CA ALA A 10 2.81 -9.42 36.00
C ALA A 10 2.64 -8.06 35.31
N GLY A 11 2.26 -7.03 36.07
CA GLY A 11 2.16 -5.65 35.57
C GLY A 11 3.50 -5.10 35.08
N ALA A 12 4.56 -5.31 35.85
CA ALA A 12 5.92 -4.87 35.48
C ALA A 12 6.43 -5.59 34.22
N ALA A 13 6.19 -6.90 34.11
CA ALA A 13 6.55 -7.70 32.92
C ALA A 13 5.77 -7.23 31.66
N PHE A 14 4.49 -6.92 31.80
CA PHE A 14 3.66 -6.39 30.73
C PHE A 14 4.16 -5.03 30.25
N VAL A 15 4.41 -4.10 31.16
CA VAL A 15 4.95 -2.76 30.84
C VAL A 15 6.34 -2.88 30.21
N GLY A 16 7.23 -3.71 30.76
CA GLY A 16 8.56 -3.99 30.20
C GLY A 16 8.48 -4.53 28.77
N GLY A 17 7.62 -5.51 28.54
CA GLY A 17 7.35 -6.08 27.20
C GLY A 17 6.80 -5.05 26.22
N TYR A 18 5.88 -4.21 26.68
CA TYR A 18 5.32 -3.12 25.86
C TYR A 18 6.39 -2.09 25.46
N LEU A 19 7.19 -1.62 26.43
CA LEU A 19 8.26 -0.65 26.17
C LEU A 19 9.33 -1.22 25.25
N TYR A 20 9.71 -2.48 25.44
CA TYR A 20 10.64 -3.19 24.55
C TYR A 20 10.13 -3.26 23.12
N ARG A 21 8.86 -3.68 22.91
CA ARG A 21 8.22 -3.71 21.57
C ARG A 21 8.18 -2.33 20.93
N ARG A 22 7.81 -1.30 21.70
CA ARG A 22 7.79 0.09 21.22
C ARG A 22 9.19 0.59 20.84
N GLY A 23 10.22 0.20 21.59
CA GLY A 23 11.61 0.50 21.29
C GLY A 23 12.09 -0.18 20.00
N LEU A 24 11.76 -1.47 19.80
CA LEU A 24 12.02 -2.18 18.55
C LEU A 24 11.34 -1.53 17.35
N ASP A 25 10.09 -1.12 17.54
CA ASP A 25 9.33 -0.46 16.49
C ASP A 25 9.97 0.86 16.06
N ARG A 26 10.41 1.68 16.99
CA ARG A 26 11.12 2.94 16.69
C ARG A 26 12.47 2.70 15.99
N ARG A 27 13.20 1.65 16.40
CA ARG A 27 14.49 1.27 15.76
C ARG A 27 14.27 0.83 14.31
N ARG A 28 13.27 -0.02 14.05
CA ARG A 28 12.91 -0.50 12.71
C ARG A 28 12.46 0.63 11.81
N TYR A 29 11.61 1.52 12.32
CA TYR A 29 11.16 2.70 11.60
C TYR A 29 12.34 3.57 11.17
N ARG A 30 13.22 3.94 12.10
CA ARG A 30 14.40 4.74 11.81
C ARG A 30 15.34 4.05 10.82
N PHE A 31 15.51 2.75 10.93
CA PHE A 31 16.32 1.99 9.98
C PHE A 31 15.79 2.14 8.56
N ILE A 32 14.48 1.95 8.30
CA ILE A 32 13.89 2.09 6.97
C ILE A 32 14.05 3.52 6.46
N GLN A 33 13.83 4.52 7.28
CA GLN A 33 13.95 5.93 6.90
C GLN A 33 15.37 6.32 6.50
N GLN A 34 16.37 5.80 7.22
CA GLN A 34 17.77 6.18 7.06
C GLN A 34 18.55 5.22 6.16
N PHE A 35 17.95 4.10 5.76
CA PHE A 35 18.61 3.11 4.94
C PHE A 35 18.99 3.70 3.58
N ARG A 36 20.27 3.58 3.24
CA ARG A 36 20.79 4.00 1.92
C ARG A 36 20.48 2.91 0.91
N LEU A 37 19.61 3.21 -0.05
CA LEU A 37 19.34 2.34 -1.17
C LEU A 37 20.59 2.25 -2.07
N PRO A 38 20.87 1.09 -2.67
CA PRO A 38 21.96 0.95 -3.63
C PRO A 38 21.77 1.92 -4.81
N PRO A 39 22.86 2.51 -5.35
CA PRO A 39 22.78 3.38 -6.53
C PRO A 39 22.11 2.71 -7.73
N ARG A 40 22.24 1.39 -7.85
CA ARG A 40 21.63 0.59 -8.92
C ARG A 40 20.11 0.69 -8.91
N VAL A 41 19.47 0.83 -7.74
CA VAL A 41 18.01 1.00 -7.64
C VAL A 41 17.55 2.29 -8.32
N ALA A 42 18.26 3.40 -8.10
CA ALA A 42 17.98 4.66 -8.79
C ALA A 42 18.27 4.54 -10.30
N GLN A 43 19.33 3.84 -10.66
CA GLN A 43 19.71 3.62 -12.05
C GLN A 43 18.65 2.80 -12.79
N ALA A 44 18.10 1.73 -12.20
CA ALA A 44 17.04 0.91 -12.79
C ALA A 44 15.77 1.73 -13.06
N VAL A 45 15.43 2.66 -12.15
CA VAL A 45 14.31 3.59 -12.38
C VAL A 45 14.57 4.50 -13.57
N ARG A 46 15.79 5.08 -13.70
CA ARG A 46 16.16 5.93 -14.84
C ARG A 46 16.20 5.16 -16.16
N GLU A 47 16.69 3.93 -16.15
CA GLU A 47 16.72 3.06 -17.34
C GLU A 47 15.31 2.75 -17.85
N ARG A 48 14.37 2.51 -16.92
CA ARG A 48 12.97 2.21 -17.27
C ARG A 48 12.17 3.46 -17.64
N TYR A 49 12.48 4.61 -17.00
CA TYR A 49 11.76 5.88 -17.16
C TYR A 49 12.75 7.03 -17.37
N PRO A 50 13.38 7.13 -18.55
CA PRO A 50 14.46 8.09 -18.83
C PRO A 50 13.99 9.55 -18.81
N GLN A 51 12.68 9.80 -18.88
CA GLN A 51 12.08 11.13 -18.81
C GLN A 51 12.10 11.73 -17.39
N LEU A 52 12.38 10.92 -16.35
CA LEU A 52 12.36 11.40 -14.97
C LEU A 52 13.60 12.21 -14.61
N SER A 53 13.39 13.37 -13.99
CA SER A 53 14.49 14.16 -13.40
C SER A 53 15.08 13.45 -12.17
N GLU A 54 16.27 13.89 -11.74
CA GLU A 54 16.91 13.35 -10.53
C GLU A 54 16.01 13.51 -9.28
N GLU A 55 15.36 14.66 -9.14
CA GLU A 55 14.43 14.90 -8.03
C GLU A 55 13.22 13.94 -8.06
N GLN A 56 12.69 13.67 -9.25
CA GLN A 56 11.61 12.72 -9.45
C GLN A 56 12.06 11.29 -9.10
N VAL A 57 13.27 10.90 -9.49
CA VAL A 57 13.84 9.60 -9.08
C VAL A 57 13.97 9.52 -7.55
N GLN A 58 14.44 10.58 -6.88
CA GLN A 58 14.53 10.61 -5.42
C GLN A 58 13.14 10.50 -4.75
N ARG A 59 12.09 11.08 -5.36
CA ARG A 59 10.70 10.90 -4.89
C ARG A 59 10.26 9.43 -5.00
N VAL A 60 10.62 8.73 -6.09
CA VAL A 60 10.34 7.29 -6.24
C VAL A 60 11.04 6.47 -5.15
N LEU A 61 12.32 6.78 -4.86
CA LEU A 61 13.05 6.11 -3.77
C LEU A 61 12.45 6.42 -2.39
N GLY A 62 11.91 7.62 -2.21
CA GLY A 62 11.08 7.98 -1.06
C GLY A 62 9.83 7.12 -0.97
N GLY A 63 9.11 6.94 -2.09
CA GLY A 63 7.95 6.07 -2.22
C GLY A 63 8.27 4.61 -1.84
N LEU A 64 9.43 4.08 -2.24
CA LEU A 64 9.85 2.74 -1.85
C LEU A 64 10.03 2.63 -0.33
N ARG A 65 10.60 3.64 0.34
CA ARG A 65 10.69 3.66 1.81
C ARG A 65 9.30 3.69 2.46
N GLU A 66 8.39 4.52 1.93
CA GLU A 66 7.00 4.56 2.41
C GLU A 66 6.31 3.21 2.25
N TYR A 67 6.45 2.54 1.11
CA TYR A 67 5.90 1.20 0.93
C TYR A 67 6.42 0.19 1.96
N LEU A 68 7.73 0.17 2.21
CA LEU A 68 8.31 -0.69 3.25
C LEU A 68 7.75 -0.37 4.64
N LEU A 69 7.45 0.90 4.93
CA LEU A 69 6.81 1.32 6.18
C LEU A 69 5.35 0.87 6.26
N LEU A 70 4.60 0.89 5.14
CA LEU A 70 3.25 0.30 5.09
C LEU A 70 3.30 -1.20 5.37
N CYS A 71 4.21 -1.93 4.71
CA CYS A 71 4.40 -3.36 4.91
C CYS A 71 4.79 -3.70 6.36
N ARG A 72 5.59 -2.85 7.00
CA ARG A 72 5.91 -2.97 8.43
C ARG A 72 4.67 -2.78 9.31
N ALA A 73 3.89 -1.72 9.06
CA ALA A 73 2.67 -1.41 9.82
C ALA A 73 1.58 -2.49 9.66
N ALA A 74 1.52 -3.12 8.49
CA ALA A 74 0.60 -4.22 8.20
C ALA A 74 0.94 -5.52 8.97
N GLY A 75 2.15 -5.66 9.48
CA GLY A 75 2.63 -6.89 10.12
C GLY A 75 2.70 -8.05 9.13
N LYS A 76 1.97 -9.15 9.39
CA LYS A 76 1.96 -10.32 8.51
C LYS A 76 0.97 -10.22 7.34
N ARG A 77 0.11 -9.20 7.34
CA ARG A 77 -0.91 -9.03 6.30
C ARG A 77 -0.28 -8.49 5.01
N MET A 78 -0.71 -9.02 3.89
CA MET A 78 -0.25 -8.59 2.56
C MET A 78 -0.68 -7.15 2.30
N VAL A 79 0.21 -6.37 1.69
CA VAL A 79 -0.02 -5.00 1.19
C VAL A 79 0.29 -5.01 -0.29
N ALA A 80 -0.69 -4.66 -1.13
CA ALA A 80 -0.44 -4.53 -2.56
C ALA A 80 0.37 -3.26 -2.85
N MET A 81 1.23 -3.31 -3.86
CA MET A 81 1.98 -2.15 -4.34
C MET A 81 1.04 -1.25 -5.18
N PRO A 82 0.85 0.02 -4.79
CA PRO A 82 -0.07 0.90 -5.51
C PRO A 82 0.61 1.75 -6.58
N SER A 83 1.91 1.62 -6.81
CA SER A 83 2.65 2.45 -7.76
C SER A 83 3.59 1.60 -8.61
N GLN A 84 3.44 1.69 -9.94
CA GLN A 84 4.24 0.96 -10.91
C GLN A 84 5.71 1.40 -10.87
N VAL A 85 5.96 2.72 -10.80
CA VAL A 85 7.33 3.23 -10.76
C VAL A 85 8.06 2.81 -9.47
N VAL A 86 7.35 2.73 -8.35
CA VAL A 86 7.91 2.25 -7.08
C VAL A 86 8.14 0.74 -7.12
N ASP A 87 7.27 -0.01 -7.82
CA ASP A 87 7.44 -1.46 -8.00
C ASP A 87 8.73 -1.79 -8.75
N VAL A 88 9.08 -1.04 -9.80
CA VAL A 88 10.38 -1.14 -10.49
C VAL A 88 11.55 -0.97 -9.52
N ALA A 89 11.50 0.05 -8.67
CA ALA A 89 12.54 0.27 -7.66
C ALA A 89 12.61 -0.88 -6.63
N TRP A 90 11.45 -1.44 -6.25
CA TRP A 90 11.39 -2.56 -5.32
C TRP A 90 11.94 -3.85 -5.94
N HIS A 91 11.58 -4.14 -7.20
CA HIS A 91 12.13 -5.29 -7.95
C HIS A 91 13.66 -5.26 -7.98
N GLU A 92 14.25 -4.11 -8.31
CA GLU A 92 15.71 -3.99 -8.32
C GLU A 92 16.31 -4.20 -6.92
N LEU A 93 15.67 -3.68 -5.87
CA LEU A 93 16.13 -3.92 -4.49
C LEU A 93 16.09 -5.42 -4.13
N ILE A 94 15.08 -6.16 -4.59
CA ILE A 94 14.96 -7.61 -4.37
C ILE A 94 16.12 -8.37 -5.02
N LEU A 95 16.57 -7.96 -6.20
CA LEU A 95 17.71 -8.59 -6.89
C LEU A 95 19.01 -8.50 -6.09
N HIS A 96 19.16 -7.50 -5.22
CA HIS A 96 20.22 -7.42 -4.22
C HIS A 96 19.91 -8.34 -3.01
N THR A 97 19.79 -9.64 -3.23
CA THR A 97 19.20 -10.62 -2.32
C THR A 97 19.71 -10.57 -0.88
N ARG A 98 21.03 -10.51 -0.67
CA ARG A 98 21.66 -10.42 0.67
C ARG A 98 21.26 -9.12 1.39
N LEU A 99 21.30 -8.00 0.64
CA LEU A 99 20.92 -6.69 1.15
C LEU A 99 19.42 -6.65 1.45
N TYR A 100 18.60 -7.15 0.53
CA TYR A 100 17.15 -7.24 0.71
C TYR A 100 16.79 -8.06 1.96
N GLN A 101 17.43 -9.22 2.15
CA GLN A 101 17.26 -10.02 3.37
C GLN A 101 17.63 -9.23 4.63
N HIS A 102 18.72 -8.44 4.58
CA HIS A 102 19.13 -7.58 5.69
C HIS A 102 18.06 -6.51 5.98
N VAL A 103 17.56 -5.82 4.94
CA VAL A 103 16.49 -4.81 5.05
C VAL A 103 15.23 -5.42 5.65
N CYS A 104 14.80 -6.57 5.16
CA CYS A 104 13.64 -7.29 5.68
C CYS A 104 13.80 -7.63 7.17
N ARG A 105 14.94 -8.20 7.57
CA ARG A 105 15.21 -8.58 8.95
C ARG A 105 15.27 -7.38 9.90
N LYS A 106 16.03 -6.34 9.52
CA LYS A 106 16.26 -5.16 10.37
C LYS A 106 15.08 -4.18 10.35
N GLY A 107 14.48 -3.96 9.18
CA GLY A 107 13.39 -2.99 8.99
C GLY A 107 12.01 -3.57 9.29
N LEU A 108 11.71 -4.75 8.77
CA LEU A 108 10.39 -5.35 8.87
C LEU A 108 10.28 -6.38 10.01
N GLY A 109 11.40 -7.03 10.36
CA GLY A 109 11.45 -8.16 11.33
C GLY A 109 10.92 -9.47 10.77
N ARG A 110 10.68 -9.53 9.45
CA ARG A 110 10.28 -10.71 8.68
C ARG A 110 10.72 -10.54 7.24
N PHE A 111 10.79 -11.64 6.52
CA PHE A 111 11.00 -11.56 5.07
C PHE A 111 9.72 -11.04 4.39
N LEU A 112 9.88 -10.14 3.42
CA LEU A 112 8.79 -9.62 2.60
C LEU A 112 8.88 -10.29 1.23
N HIS A 113 7.94 -11.21 0.97
CA HIS A 113 7.84 -11.85 -0.34
C HIS A 113 7.18 -10.90 -1.33
N HIS A 114 7.72 -10.84 -2.54
CA HIS A 114 7.04 -10.22 -3.66
C HIS A 114 6.03 -11.21 -4.22
N THR A 115 4.79 -10.78 -4.40
CA THR A 115 3.72 -11.57 -5.01
C THR A 115 3.17 -10.76 -6.17
N PRO A 116 3.57 -11.06 -7.41
CA PRO A 116 3.04 -10.41 -8.60
C PRO A 116 1.51 -10.55 -8.66
N ALA A 117 0.83 -9.59 -9.28
CA ALA A 117 -0.63 -9.59 -9.38
C ALA A 117 -1.17 -10.90 -9.99
N GLN A 118 -0.45 -11.44 -11.00
CA GLN A 118 -0.79 -12.69 -11.67
C GLN A 118 -0.65 -13.92 -10.77
N ALA A 119 0.18 -13.85 -9.73
CA ALA A 119 0.40 -14.93 -8.76
C ALA A 119 -0.51 -14.85 -7.55
N MET A 120 -1.39 -13.84 -7.48
CA MET A 120 -2.37 -13.73 -6.40
C MET A 120 -3.46 -14.78 -6.55
N ARG A 121 -3.77 -15.48 -5.46
CA ARG A 121 -4.69 -16.63 -5.45
C ARG A 121 -6.14 -16.26 -5.81
N SER A 122 -6.52 -14.99 -5.67
CA SER A 122 -7.85 -14.50 -6.02
C SER A 122 -7.87 -12.97 -6.20
N PRO A 123 -8.78 -12.43 -7.01
CA PRO A 123 -9.03 -10.98 -7.15
C PRO A 123 -9.32 -10.32 -5.79
N ARG A 124 -10.01 -11.03 -4.89
CA ARG A 124 -10.32 -10.55 -3.54
C ARG A 124 -9.06 -10.29 -2.71
N GLN A 125 -8.03 -11.13 -2.83
CA GLN A 125 -6.76 -10.94 -2.12
C GLN A 125 -6.04 -9.67 -2.59
N ALA A 126 -6.05 -9.40 -3.90
CA ALA A 126 -5.50 -8.18 -4.47
C ALA A 126 -6.26 -6.94 -3.96
N GLN A 127 -7.59 -6.99 -3.97
CA GLN A 127 -8.45 -5.92 -3.46
C GLN A 127 -8.22 -5.65 -1.97
N GLU A 128 -8.18 -6.67 -1.13
CA GLU A 128 -7.86 -6.52 0.29
C GLU A 128 -6.47 -5.93 0.52
N GLY A 129 -5.51 -6.28 -0.34
CA GLY A 129 -4.15 -5.74 -0.30
C GLY A 129 -4.10 -4.26 -0.61
N ILE A 130 -4.80 -3.81 -1.67
CA ILE A 130 -4.84 -2.40 -2.05
C ILE A 130 -5.63 -1.55 -1.05
N GLN A 131 -6.74 -2.06 -0.52
CA GLN A 131 -7.50 -1.39 0.54
C GLN A 131 -6.66 -1.19 1.81
N ARG A 132 -5.83 -2.18 2.14
CA ARG A 132 -4.91 -2.10 3.28
C ARG A 132 -3.81 -1.07 3.03
N ALA A 133 -3.25 -1.06 1.81
CA ALA A 133 -2.28 -0.04 1.40
C ALA A 133 -2.87 1.36 1.55
N TRP A 134 -4.09 1.58 1.04
CA TRP A 134 -4.82 2.84 1.13
C TRP A 134 -5.00 3.31 2.57
N LYS A 135 -5.63 2.49 3.42
CA LYS A 135 -5.90 2.82 4.83
C LYS A 135 -4.62 3.14 5.61
N LEU A 136 -3.54 2.41 5.34
CA LEU A 136 -2.25 2.64 5.99
C LEU A 136 -1.56 3.90 5.48
N ALA A 137 -1.58 4.16 4.18
CA ALA A 137 -1.01 5.37 3.58
C ALA A 137 -1.75 6.63 4.07
N CYS A 138 -3.08 6.63 4.02
CA CYS A 138 -3.90 7.72 4.56
C CYS A 138 -3.59 8.00 6.03
N ARG A 139 -3.54 6.96 6.87
CA ARG A 139 -3.20 7.12 8.30
C ARG A 139 -1.82 7.74 8.50
N ARG A 140 -0.83 7.37 7.70
CA ARG A 140 0.53 7.90 7.82
C ARG A 140 0.63 9.35 7.39
N GLU A 141 -0.18 9.76 6.43
CA GLU A 141 -0.20 11.12 5.89
C GLU A 141 -1.28 12.03 6.50
N GLY A 142 -2.02 11.55 7.50
CA GLY A 142 -3.08 12.32 8.17
C GLY A 142 -4.29 12.61 7.26
N ILE A 143 -4.57 11.71 6.30
CA ILE A 143 -5.70 11.81 5.36
C ILE A 143 -6.84 10.95 5.88
N ASP A 144 -8.08 11.46 5.83
CA ASP A 144 -9.26 10.64 6.10
C ASP A 144 -9.45 9.63 4.94
N PRO A 145 -9.38 8.32 5.19
CA PRO A 145 -9.50 7.33 4.14
C PRO A 145 -10.90 7.25 3.51
N LEU A 146 -11.94 7.77 4.19
CA LEU A 146 -13.32 7.78 3.71
C LEU A 146 -13.64 9.08 2.94
N ASN A 147 -13.03 10.21 3.34
CA ASN A 147 -13.21 11.52 2.72
C ASN A 147 -11.85 12.14 2.37
N PRO A 148 -11.09 11.55 1.45
CA PRO A 148 -9.76 12.03 1.14
C PRO A 148 -9.79 13.36 0.40
N THR A 149 -9.01 14.33 0.86
CA THR A 149 -8.84 15.63 0.19
C THR A 149 -7.74 15.58 -0.87
N ARG A 150 -6.86 14.59 -0.80
CA ARG A 150 -5.79 14.32 -1.77
C ARG A 150 -5.43 12.84 -1.77
N LEU A 151 -4.74 12.40 -2.81
CA LEU A 151 -4.18 11.05 -2.83
C LEU A 151 -2.94 10.98 -1.93
N PRO A 152 -2.72 9.87 -1.18
CA PRO A 152 -1.45 9.59 -0.54
C PRO A 152 -0.32 9.43 -1.58
N LEU A 153 0.92 9.71 -1.19
CA LEU A 153 2.10 9.70 -2.05
C LEU A 153 2.16 8.49 -3.00
N LEU A 154 2.05 7.29 -2.47
CA LEU A 154 2.16 6.06 -3.27
C LEU A 154 1.03 5.90 -4.30
N PHE A 155 -0.12 6.52 -4.10
CA PHE A 155 -1.25 6.51 -5.01
C PHE A 155 -1.23 7.66 -6.01
N ALA A 156 -0.46 8.71 -5.72
CA ALA A 156 -0.32 9.89 -6.56
C ALA A 156 0.85 9.79 -7.55
N LEU A 157 1.95 9.10 -7.16
CA LEU A 157 3.25 9.12 -7.84
C LEU A 157 3.16 8.82 -9.35
N ASP A 158 2.48 7.75 -9.74
CA ASP A 158 2.44 7.34 -11.14
C ASP A 158 1.76 8.40 -12.03
N THR A 159 0.71 9.04 -11.52
CA THR A 159 0.02 10.13 -12.21
C THR A 159 0.85 11.40 -12.24
N GLU A 160 1.43 11.81 -11.10
CA GLU A 160 2.25 13.02 -10.98
C GLU A 160 3.53 12.95 -11.82
N LEU A 161 4.09 11.75 -11.97
CA LEU A 161 5.30 11.52 -12.77
C LEU A 161 4.99 11.13 -14.23
N ALA A 162 3.72 11.17 -14.64
CA ALA A 162 3.26 10.82 -15.98
C ALA A 162 3.77 9.43 -16.45
N ILE A 163 3.74 8.43 -15.54
CA ILE A 163 4.17 7.07 -15.84
C ILE A 163 3.16 6.44 -16.81
N ALA A 164 3.61 6.08 -18.00
CA ALA A 164 2.73 5.61 -19.08
C ALA A 164 2.01 4.31 -18.73
N ASP A 165 2.73 3.36 -18.11
CA ASP A 165 2.21 2.07 -17.63
C ASP A 165 1.83 2.12 -16.14
N GLY A 166 1.68 3.32 -15.57
CA GLY A 166 1.38 3.55 -14.15
C GLY A 166 -0.08 3.33 -13.77
N PHE A 167 -0.30 3.07 -12.49
CA PHE A 167 -1.66 3.00 -11.94
C PHE A 167 -2.26 4.40 -11.80
N ARG A 168 -3.53 4.53 -12.16
CA ARG A 168 -4.24 5.79 -12.06
C ARG A 168 -5.34 5.70 -11.00
N TYR A 169 -5.32 6.63 -10.06
CA TYR A 169 -6.30 6.72 -8.99
C TYR A 169 -6.99 8.08 -9.05
N ALA A 170 -8.32 8.10 -8.83
CA ALA A 170 -9.12 9.32 -8.72
C ALA A 170 -9.73 9.42 -7.32
N LEU A 171 -9.84 10.63 -6.78
CA LEU A 171 -10.49 10.87 -5.49
C LEU A 171 -11.99 10.58 -5.57
N ASN A 172 -12.63 11.01 -6.65
CA ASN A 172 -14.06 10.84 -6.87
C ASN A 172 -14.34 10.34 -8.29
N CYS A 173 -15.13 9.27 -8.42
CA CYS A 173 -15.51 8.70 -9.70
C CYS A 173 -16.75 9.32 -10.31
N ALA A 174 -17.56 10.07 -9.55
CA ALA A 174 -18.75 10.74 -10.08
C ALA A 174 -18.43 11.86 -11.10
N GLN A 175 -17.18 12.31 -11.14
CA GLN A 175 -16.73 13.38 -12.06
C GLN A 175 -16.13 12.86 -13.37
N ARG A 176 -16.25 11.57 -13.66
CA ARG A 176 -15.70 10.97 -14.88
C ARG A 176 -16.67 11.09 -16.05
N GLN A 177 -16.31 11.93 -17.03
CA GLN A 177 -17.01 12.02 -18.34
C GLN A 177 -16.21 11.46 -19.51
N ASP A 178 -14.98 10.95 -19.32
CA ASP A 178 -14.12 10.53 -20.42
C ASP A 178 -13.75 9.06 -20.36
N GLY A 179 -13.98 8.34 -21.47
CA GLY A 179 -13.70 6.91 -21.69
C GLY A 179 -12.21 6.54 -21.74
N GLY A 180 -11.38 7.09 -20.84
CA GLY A 180 -9.95 6.80 -20.71
C GLY A 180 -9.65 5.59 -19.84
N ALA A 181 -8.37 5.15 -19.83
CA ALA A 181 -7.82 3.99 -19.14
C ALA A 181 -8.40 3.73 -17.74
N ALA A 182 -8.48 2.46 -17.34
CA ALA A 182 -9.04 2.00 -16.06
C ALA A 182 -8.48 2.81 -14.88
N VAL A 183 -9.32 3.58 -14.21
CA VAL A 183 -8.95 4.39 -13.04
C VAL A 183 -9.59 3.79 -11.81
N TYR A 184 -8.77 3.54 -10.80
CA TYR A 184 -9.24 3.05 -9.51
C TYR A 184 -9.78 4.21 -8.66
N CYS A 185 -11.01 4.06 -8.14
CA CYS A 185 -11.61 5.08 -7.30
C CYS A 185 -11.20 4.97 -5.85
N ALA A 186 -10.70 6.05 -5.26
CA ALA A 186 -10.39 6.11 -3.84
C ALA A 186 -11.61 5.82 -2.96
N SER A 187 -12.80 6.32 -3.33
CA SER A 187 -14.05 6.04 -2.65
C SER A 187 -14.40 4.55 -2.63
N HIS A 188 -14.17 3.81 -3.74
CA HIS A 188 -14.40 2.36 -3.80
C HIS A 188 -13.33 1.56 -3.04
N ILE A 189 -12.08 2.05 -3.02
CA ILE A 189 -11.02 1.42 -2.24
C ILE A 189 -11.30 1.58 -0.74
N GLY A 190 -11.85 2.72 -0.32
CA GLY A 190 -12.20 3.02 1.08
C GLY A 190 -13.39 2.24 1.62
N CYS A 191 -14.39 1.93 0.79
CA CYS A 191 -15.60 1.21 1.20
C CYS A 191 -15.33 -0.26 1.50
N SER A 192 -15.87 -0.74 2.62
CA SER A 192 -15.77 -2.15 3.04
C SER A 192 -16.79 -3.07 2.36
N SER A 193 -17.82 -2.52 1.71
CA SER A 193 -18.80 -3.25 0.92
C SER A 193 -18.27 -3.42 -0.50
N GLY A 194 -17.98 -4.67 -0.88
CA GLY A 194 -17.42 -5.05 -2.17
C GLY A 194 -18.34 -4.68 -3.34
N CYS A 195 -18.14 -3.49 -3.90
CA CYS A 195 -18.58 -3.22 -5.26
C CYS A 195 -17.49 -3.81 -6.18
N ALA A 196 -17.66 -5.06 -6.55
CA ALA A 196 -16.93 -5.68 -7.63
C ALA A 196 -17.41 -5.01 -8.92
N SER A 197 -16.68 -4.00 -9.39
CA SER A 197 -16.76 -3.58 -10.78
C SER A 197 -16.01 -4.63 -11.58
N ASP A 198 -16.76 -5.51 -12.18
CA ASP A 198 -16.31 -6.50 -13.13
C ASP A 198 -15.70 -5.79 -14.35
N SER A 199 -14.38 -5.72 -14.40
CA SER A 199 -13.65 -5.38 -15.61
C SER A 199 -13.25 -6.70 -16.27
N GLY A 200 -14.28 -7.46 -16.64
CA GLY A 200 -14.14 -8.67 -17.46
C GLY A 200 -13.80 -8.26 -18.88
N SER A 201 -12.68 -8.73 -19.37
CA SER A 201 -12.38 -8.78 -20.79
C SER A 201 -13.46 -9.58 -21.51
N THR A 202 -14.20 -8.93 -22.40
CA THR A 202 -15.31 -9.46 -23.17
C THR A 202 -14.83 -10.43 -24.23
N PHE A 203 -15.28 -11.68 -24.20
CA PHE A 203 -15.66 -12.41 -25.39
C PHE A 203 -17.16 -12.70 -25.32
N GLY A 204 -17.85 -12.13 -26.27
CA GLY A 204 -19.15 -12.27 -26.88
C GLY A 204 -20.32 -12.94 -26.17
N SER A 205 -21.43 -12.30 -26.30
CA SER A 205 -22.81 -12.68 -26.65
C SER A 205 -23.87 -12.21 -25.67
N ASP A 206 -24.66 -11.33 -26.22
CA ASP A 206 -26.11 -11.12 -26.06
C ASP A 206 -26.81 -11.23 -24.69
N GLY A 207 -27.46 -10.12 -24.32
CA GLY A 207 -28.83 -10.19 -23.79
C GLY A 207 -29.05 -9.70 -22.36
N GLN A 208 -29.75 -8.59 -22.29
CA GLN A 208 -30.76 -8.20 -21.28
C GLN A 208 -30.34 -7.44 -20.03
N ASP A 209 -30.94 -6.24 -19.99
CA ASP A 209 -31.11 -5.28 -18.90
C ASP A 209 -31.32 -5.87 -17.52
N SER A 210 -30.61 -5.33 -16.53
CA SER A 210 -31.13 -5.19 -15.17
C SER A 210 -30.44 -4.03 -14.44
N ARG A 211 -31.18 -2.92 -14.39
CA ARG A 211 -30.92 -1.79 -13.51
C ARG A 211 -31.09 -2.23 -12.07
N HIS A 212 -30.06 -2.12 -11.24
CA HIS A 212 -30.23 -2.12 -9.79
C HIS A 212 -29.53 -0.91 -9.22
N GLY A 213 -30.36 0.07 -8.85
CA GLY A 213 -29.99 1.25 -8.10
C GLY A 213 -29.63 0.90 -6.66
N CYS A 214 -28.57 1.51 -6.13
CA CYS A 214 -28.29 1.55 -4.70
C CYS A 214 -29.27 2.52 -4.05
N GLY A 215 -30.44 2.01 -3.63
CA GLY A 215 -31.38 2.71 -2.76
C GLY A 215 -30.97 2.52 -1.32
N GLY A 216 -30.74 3.61 -0.57
CA GLY A 216 -30.64 3.60 0.87
C GLY A 216 -32.04 3.39 1.46
N ASP A 217 -32.15 2.46 2.41
CA ASP A 217 -33.34 2.34 3.27
C ASP A 217 -32.95 2.69 4.71
N SER A 218 -33.50 3.83 5.12
CA SER A 218 -33.65 4.22 6.52
C SER A 218 -35.05 3.78 6.94
N GLY A 219 -35.14 2.87 7.87
CA GLY A 219 -36.41 2.46 8.49
C GLY A 219 -36.13 2.10 9.93
N GLY A 220 -36.64 2.95 10.82
CA GLY A 220 -36.73 2.69 12.23
C GLY A 220 -37.88 1.70 12.57
N ASP A 221 -37.71 1.05 13.70
CA ASP A 221 -38.61 0.94 14.85
C ASP A 221 -37.83 0.23 15.95
#